data_62840574a2e2e976443b94ec9cf2fbb9
#
_entry.id   62840574a2e2e976443b94ec9cf2fbb9
#
_cell.length_a   1.000
_cell.length_b   1.000
_cell.length_c   1.000
_cell.angle_alpha   90.00
_cell.angle_beta   90.00
_cell.angle_gamma   90.00
#
_symmetry.space_group_name_H-M   'P 1'
#
loop_
_entity.id
_entity.type
_entity.pdbx_description
1 polymer ?
#
loop_
_entity_poly.entity_id
_entity_poly.type
_entity_poly.pdbx_seq_one_letter_code
_entity_poly.pdbx_strand_id
1 'polypeptide(L)'
;NFVGMSNGVPNGQWPDAPFTKTEKTEEIQEKPFVVYDENKGYGVYVPEIRKDCTGTSWENGVKGKFISIDEFYIANPQDSAATINAQLNQGKNLILTPGIYNISEPINVTKENTIVLGLGYATLKQTGTNQCLTVGDVGGVIVADVMFDAGTQNGKSLMTVGSNKSVSHKDNPITLANLYFRVGGADTTACKVETCLTINSSDVFCDNFWVWRADHGKEVGWDKNTSKTGVIVNGDNVTAYALMVEHFQEYQTIWNGENGKTFMYQCELPYDVPNQESWMNGDVQGYAGYYVAPQVNEHHAYGMGVYANFTKSSSYLNHAIIVPDKPGVSITNACSVVLSGKGGIDNVVNNAGAYALFSGDISRVMSYCNGNAVAEPRLQKFITMTTVNGVPKKKVYTGKNITFNNIEITYRDVTLREGIDYTITYKNNKKIGKATVKINGIGIYKGIQK
;
A
#
# COMPACT_ATOMS: atom_id res chain seq x y z
N ASN A 1 -15.18 5.26 -2.88
CA ASN A 1 -15.31 4.09 -3.73
C ASN A 1 -16.55 3.29 -3.34
N PHE A 2 -17.39 2.95 -4.30
CA PHE A 2 -18.65 2.22 -4.11
C PHE A 2 -18.66 1.02 -5.04
N VAL A 3 -18.81 -0.18 -4.49
CA VAL A 3 -18.82 -1.43 -5.24
C VAL A 3 -20.04 -2.24 -4.82
N GLY A 4 -20.86 -2.63 -5.79
CA GLY A 4 -22.00 -3.53 -5.59
C GLY A 4 -23.00 -3.06 -4.51
N MET A 5 -23.32 -1.79 -4.45
CA MET A 5 -24.27 -1.24 -3.46
C MET A 5 -25.70 -1.67 -3.79
N SER A 6 -26.43 -2.28 -2.83
CA SER A 6 -27.79 -2.77 -3.03
C SER A 6 -28.80 -1.66 -3.38
N ASN A 7 -28.63 -0.47 -2.81
CA ASN A 7 -29.52 0.68 -3.03
C ASN A 7 -28.88 1.78 -3.92
N GLY A 8 -27.79 1.45 -4.62
CA GLY A 8 -27.01 2.41 -5.38
C GLY A 8 -26.22 3.38 -4.48
N VAL A 9 -25.54 4.33 -5.12
CA VAL A 9 -24.77 5.36 -4.38
C VAL A 9 -25.76 6.33 -3.70
N PRO A 10 -25.59 6.58 -2.39
CA PRO A 10 -26.46 7.53 -1.69
C PRO A 10 -26.41 8.92 -2.30
N ASN A 11 -27.57 9.59 -2.39
CA ASN A 11 -27.65 10.93 -2.94
C ASN A 11 -27.09 12.00 -1.99
N GLY A 12 -26.36 12.96 -2.52
CA GLY A 12 -26.27 14.33 -1.98
C GLY A 12 -25.24 14.63 -0.90
N GLN A 13 -24.42 13.67 -0.44
CA GLN A 13 -23.40 13.93 0.61
C GLN A 13 -21.97 13.60 0.21
N TRP A 14 -21.76 13.19 -1.02
CA TRP A 14 -20.44 12.83 -1.53
C TRP A 14 -19.81 14.05 -2.18
N PRO A 15 -18.49 14.22 -2.08
CA PRO A 15 -17.83 15.28 -2.82
C PRO A 15 -18.18 15.14 -4.29
N ASP A 16 -18.33 16.28 -4.97
CA ASP A 16 -18.39 16.30 -6.42
C ASP A 16 -17.29 15.40 -6.98
N ALA A 17 -17.56 14.73 -8.08
CA ALA A 17 -16.60 13.82 -8.70
C ALA A 17 -15.13 14.30 -8.53
N PRO A 18 -14.16 13.40 -8.44
CA PRO A 18 -14.26 12.01 -8.85
C PRO A 18 -14.53 11.04 -7.69
N PHE A 19 -15.48 10.19 -7.86
CA PHE A 19 -15.63 8.99 -7.02
C PHE A 19 -15.81 7.76 -7.92
N THR A 20 -15.42 6.58 -7.40
CA THR A 20 -15.55 5.33 -8.15
C THR A 20 -16.86 4.65 -7.80
N LYS A 21 -17.56 4.20 -8.83
CA LYS A 21 -18.79 3.42 -8.72
C LYS A 21 -18.69 2.20 -9.63
N THR A 22 -18.80 1.03 -9.01
CA THR A 22 -18.95 -0.26 -9.70
C THR A 22 -20.32 -0.82 -9.36
N GLU A 23 -21.17 -1.02 -10.36
CA GLU A 23 -22.59 -1.38 -10.17
C GLU A 23 -22.76 -2.71 -9.44
N LYS A 24 -21.93 -3.68 -9.72
CA LYS A 24 -21.93 -5.00 -9.11
C LYS A 24 -20.55 -5.37 -8.60
N THR A 25 -20.50 -6.18 -7.56
CA THR A 25 -19.32 -6.94 -7.19
C THR A 25 -19.21 -8.14 -8.12
N GLU A 26 -18.15 -8.21 -8.90
CA GLU A 26 -17.98 -9.27 -9.91
C GLU A 26 -17.92 -10.65 -9.27
N GLU A 27 -17.06 -10.82 -8.29
CA GLU A 27 -16.92 -12.06 -7.56
C GLU A 27 -16.35 -11.79 -6.16
N ILE A 28 -16.96 -12.37 -5.13
CA ILE A 28 -16.53 -12.25 -3.74
C ILE A 28 -16.96 -13.47 -2.92
N GLN A 29 -16.12 -13.87 -1.99
CA GLN A 29 -16.50 -14.74 -0.88
C GLN A 29 -16.31 -13.95 0.43
N GLU A 30 -17.40 -13.75 1.16
CA GLU A 30 -17.34 -13.13 2.49
C GLU A 30 -16.75 -14.09 3.52
N LYS A 31 -16.14 -13.54 4.56
CA LYS A 31 -15.47 -14.35 5.60
C LYS A 31 -16.41 -15.29 6.33
N PRO A 32 -15.93 -16.44 6.82
CA PRO A 32 -16.68 -17.33 7.69
C PRO A 32 -16.87 -16.70 9.09
N PHE A 33 -17.89 -17.19 9.81
CA PHE A 33 -18.19 -16.73 11.17
C PHE A 33 -18.74 -17.84 12.05
N VAL A 34 -18.47 -17.74 13.35
CA VAL A 34 -18.98 -18.69 14.34
C VAL A 34 -20.49 -18.48 14.54
N VAL A 35 -21.26 -19.57 14.56
CA VAL A 35 -22.70 -19.59 14.76
C VAL A 35 -23.11 -20.65 15.76
N TYR A 36 -24.29 -20.47 16.33
CA TYR A 36 -24.98 -21.50 17.08
C TYR A 36 -26.31 -21.85 16.38
N ASP A 37 -26.48 -23.11 16.06
CA ASP A 37 -27.71 -23.67 15.49
C ASP A 37 -28.41 -24.55 16.56
N GLU A 38 -29.69 -24.34 16.81
CA GLU A 38 -30.43 -25.06 17.88
C GLU A 38 -30.41 -26.58 17.71
N ASN A 39 -30.27 -27.08 16.48
CA ASN A 39 -30.28 -28.51 16.18
C ASN A 39 -28.86 -29.11 15.97
N LYS A 40 -27.88 -28.27 15.63
CA LYS A 40 -26.52 -28.72 15.25
C LYS A 40 -25.47 -28.27 16.28
N GLY A 41 -25.80 -27.40 17.23
CA GLY A 41 -24.88 -26.84 18.18
C GLY A 41 -23.99 -25.74 17.57
N TYR A 42 -22.78 -25.56 18.10
CA TYR A 42 -21.82 -24.59 17.60
C TYR A 42 -21.18 -25.08 16.29
N GLY A 43 -20.91 -24.14 15.43
CA GLY A 43 -20.19 -24.38 14.16
C GLY A 43 -19.68 -23.09 13.55
N VAL A 44 -19.10 -23.22 12.37
CA VAL A 44 -18.68 -22.10 11.54
C VAL A 44 -19.52 -22.11 10.27
N TYR A 45 -20.14 -20.98 9.97
CA TYR A 45 -20.87 -20.79 8.74
C TYR A 45 -19.95 -20.17 7.70
N VAL A 46 -19.85 -20.80 6.54
CA VAL A 46 -19.00 -20.39 5.40
C VAL A 46 -19.91 -19.90 4.30
N PRO A 47 -19.96 -18.57 4.03
CA PRO A 47 -20.71 -18.03 2.90
C PRO A 47 -20.24 -18.58 1.57
N GLU A 48 -21.17 -18.80 0.64
CA GLU A 48 -20.80 -19.20 -0.73
C GLU A 48 -20.19 -18.03 -1.51
N ILE A 49 -19.43 -18.36 -2.54
CA ILE A 49 -18.93 -17.38 -3.51
C ILE A 49 -20.11 -16.78 -4.25
N ARG A 50 -20.19 -15.44 -4.30
CA ARG A 50 -21.21 -14.72 -5.04
C ARG A 50 -20.63 -14.04 -6.26
N LYS A 51 -21.34 -14.10 -7.37
CA LYS A 51 -20.94 -13.46 -8.64
C LYS A 51 -21.98 -12.44 -9.08
N ASP A 52 -21.54 -11.37 -9.74
CA ASP A 52 -22.39 -10.30 -10.26
C ASP A 52 -23.43 -9.82 -9.24
N CYS A 53 -23.01 -9.66 -8.01
CA CYS A 53 -23.91 -9.42 -6.88
C CYS A 53 -23.91 -7.97 -6.39
N THR A 54 -24.95 -7.63 -5.63
CA THR A 54 -25.06 -6.38 -4.87
C THR A 54 -25.37 -6.69 -3.40
N GLY A 55 -25.02 -5.77 -2.52
CA GLY A 55 -25.23 -5.90 -1.07
C GLY A 55 -24.39 -6.98 -0.40
N THR A 56 -24.64 -7.20 0.88
CA THR A 56 -23.98 -8.23 1.68
C THR A 56 -24.70 -9.58 1.57
N SER A 57 -24.03 -10.68 1.93
CA SER A 57 -24.65 -12.01 1.85
C SER A 57 -25.86 -12.19 2.79
N TRP A 58 -25.90 -11.46 3.90
CA TRP A 58 -26.98 -11.58 4.90
C TRP A 58 -28.23 -10.72 4.65
N GLU A 59 -28.24 -9.83 3.67
CA GLU A 59 -29.43 -9.02 3.36
C GLU A 59 -30.67 -9.84 2.97
N ASN A 60 -30.47 -11.01 2.34
CA ASN A 60 -31.55 -11.88 1.87
C ASN A 60 -31.42 -13.31 2.40
N GLY A 61 -30.82 -13.51 3.56
CA GLY A 61 -30.46 -14.80 4.12
C GLY A 61 -29.14 -15.32 3.53
N VAL A 62 -28.23 -15.72 4.40
CA VAL A 62 -26.89 -16.20 3.98
C VAL A 62 -27.02 -17.56 3.35
N LYS A 63 -26.58 -17.69 2.09
CA LYS A 63 -26.34 -18.99 1.47
C LYS A 63 -24.92 -19.41 1.76
N GLY A 64 -24.74 -20.67 2.12
CA GLY A 64 -23.42 -21.20 2.43
C GLY A 64 -23.49 -22.55 3.14
N LYS A 65 -22.40 -22.91 3.80
CA LYS A 65 -22.23 -24.22 4.43
C LYS A 65 -22.01 -24.05 5.94
N PHE A 66 -22.76 -24.79 6.75
CA PHE A 66 -22.50 -24.97 8.18
C PHE A 66 -21.47 -26.12 8.33
N ILE A 67 -20.42 -25.88 9.10
CA ILE A 67 -19.39 -26.86 9.47
C ILE A 67 -19.42 -26.98 10.99
N SER A 68 -19.60 -28.21 11.52
CA SER A 68 -19.61 -28.44 12.96
C SER A 68 -18.30 -27.98 13.61
N ILE A 69 -18.40 -27.48 14.82
CA ILE A 69 -17.23 -27.11 15.62
C ILE A 69 -16.29 -28.30 15.86
N ASP A 70 -16.80 -29.53 15.82
CA ASP A 70 -16.03 -30.78 15.95
C ASP A 70 -15.05 -31.00 14.80
N GLU A 71 -15.24 -30.32 13.65
CA GLU A 71 -14.31 -30.34 12.52
C GLU A 71 -13.15 -29.37 12.68
N PHE A 72 -13.12 -28.61 13.78
CA PHE A 72 -12.08 -27.62 14.07
C PHE A 72 -11.20 -28.08 15.23
N TYR A 73 -9.92 -27.78 15.11
CA TYR A 73 -9.02 -27.69 16.24
C TYR A 73 -9.11 -26.26 16.81
N ILE A 74 -9.48 -26.17 18.09
CA ILE A 74 -9.55 -24.87 18.79
C ILE A 74 -8.22 -24.67 19.51
N ALA A 75 -7.33 -23.93 18.89
CA ALA A 75 -6.02 -23.63 19.43
C ALA A 75 -6.07 -22.53 20.49
N ASN A 76 -5.13 -22.59 21.39
CA ASN A 76 -4.87 -21.54 22.38
C ASN A 76 -3.42 -21.03 22.28
N PRO A 77 -3.10 -19.83 22.80
CA PRO A 77 -1.79 -19.20 22.61
C PRO A 77 -0.57 -19.98 23.11
N GLN A 78 -0.75 -21.03 23.92
CA GLN A 78 0.32 -21.90 24.41
C GLN A 78 0.63 -23.05 23.46
N ASP A 79 -0.21 -23.29 22.46
CA ASP A 79 0.02 -24.37 21.49
C ASP A 79 1.18 -24.00 20.56
N SER A 80 2.06 -24.98 20.35
CA SER A 80 3.13 -24.84 19.37
C SER A 80 2.62 -24.95 17.93
N ALA A 81 3.34 -24.37 16.98
CA ALA A 81 3.05 -24.58 15.56
C ALA A 81 3.06 -26.08 15.17
N ALA A 82 3.94 -26.89 15.78
CA ALA A 82 3.96 -28.35 15.58
C ALA A 82 2.65 -29.00 16.03
N THR A 83 2.08 -28.61 17.18
CA THR A 83 0.80 -29.10 17.68
C THR A 83 -0.34 -28.73 16.70
N ILE A 84 -0.38 -27.49 16.27
CA ILE A 84 -1.38 -26.99 15.31
C ILE A 84 -1.24 -27.76 13.97
N ASN A 85 -0.03 -27.87 13.45
CA ASN A 85 0.25 -28.58 12.19
C ASN A 85 -0.17 -30.06 12.25
N ALA A 86 0.01 -30.71 13.41
CA ALA A 86 -0.45 -32.09 13.57
C ALA A 86 -1.97 -32.24 13.40
N GLN A 87 -2.75 -31.26 13.88
CA GLN A 87 -4.20 -31.25 13.71
C GLN A 87 -4.62 -30.93 12.26
N LEU A 88 -4.00 -29.92 11.64
CA LEU A 88 -4.21 -29.59 10.24
C LEU A 88 -3.91 -30.79 9.32
N ASN A 89 -2.82 -31.54 9.61
CA ASN A 89 -2.46 -32.75 8.87
C ASN A 89 -3.46 -33.89 9.01
N GLN A 90 -4.24 -33.92 10.10
CA GLN A 90 -5.37 -34.85 10.27
C GLN A 90 -6.64 -34.38 9.53
N GLY A 91 -6.63 -33.21 8.92
CA GLY A 91 -7.76 -32.64 8.17
C GLY A 91 -8.70 -31.77 8.99
N LYS A 92 -8.32 -31.41 10.22
CA LYS A 92 -9.06 -30.41 11.00
C LYS A 92 -8.91 -29.04 10.39
N ASN A 93 -9.94 -28.21 10.49
CA ASN A 93 -9.86 -26.76 10.36
C ASN A 93 -9.25 -26.16 11.66
N LEU A 94 -8.93 -24.88 11.66
CA LEU A 94 -8.31 -24.20 12.78
C LEU A 94 -9.13 -22.99 13.24
N ILE A 95 -9.42 -22.93 14.53
CA ILE A 95 -9.84 -21.71 15.21
C ILE A 95 -8.71 -21.28 16.15
N LEU A 96 -8.25 -20.03 15.98
CA LEU A 96 -7.28 -19.39 16.88
C LEU A 96 -8.05 -18.55 17.90
N THR A 97 -7.99 -18.93 19.17
CA THR A 97 -8.60 -18.14 20.25
C THR A 97 -7.82 -16.84 20.49
N PRO A 98 -8.42 -15.83 21.17
CA PRO A 98 -7.74 -14.55 21.43
C PRO A 98 -6.41 -14.71 22.17
N GLY A 99 -5.36 -14.05 21.67
CA GLY A 99 -4.03 -14.01 22.30
C GLY A 99 -2.89 -14.00 21.29
N ILE A 100 -1.68 -14.02 21.81
CA ILE A 100 -0.43 -13.96 21.01
C ILE A 100 0.19 -15.36 20.96
N TYR A 101 0.28 -15.91 19.76
CA TYR A 101 0.92 -17.19 19.44
C TYR A 101 2.36 -16.93 19.00
N ASN A 102 3.34 -17.42 19.74
CA ASN A 102 4.75 -17.30 19.39
C ASN A 102 5.13 -18.37 18.36
N ILE A 103 5.35 -17.97 17.13
CA ILE A 103 5.55 -18.86 15.98
C ILE A 103 7.02 -18.94 15.62
N SER A 104 7.65 -20.08 15.90
CA SER A 104 9.06 -20.36 15.57
C SER A 104 9.22 -21.15 14.25
N GLU A 105 8.20 -21.87 13.85
CA GLU A 105 8.09 -22.58 12.57
C GLU A 105 6.70 -22.33 11.96
N PRO A 106 6.53 -22.38 10.64
CA PRO A 106 5.26 -22.00 10.01
C PRO A 106 4.10 -22.91 10.42
N ILE A 107 2.93 -22.32 10.60
CA ILE A 107 1.67 -23.06 10.50
C ILE A 107 1.46 -23.34 9.02
N ASN A 108 1.38 -24.60 8.63
CA ASN A 108 1.33 -25.04 7.23
C ASN A 108 -0.08 -25.51 6.85
N VAL A 109 -0.75 -24.77 5.98
CA VAL A 109 -2.05 -25.15 5.41
C VAL A 109 -1.81 -25.82 4.07
N THR A 110 -1.88 -27.17 4.06
CA THR A 110 -1.54 -28.00 2.89
C THR A 110 -2.70 -28.79 2.31
N LYS A 111 -3.89 -28.66 2.90
CA LYS A 111 -5.10 -29.35 2.43
C LYS A 111 -6.12 -28.37 1.88
N GLU A 112 -6.77 -28.78 0.80
CA GLU A 112 -7.87 -28.02 0.20
C GLU A 112 -9.00 -27.75 1.20
N ASN A 113 -9.68 -26.64 1.03
CA ASN A 113 -10.84 -26.24 1.80
C ASN A 113 -10.60 -26.08 3.31
N THR A 114 -9.33 -25.96 3.72
CA THR A 114 -8.98 -25.71 5.12
C THR A 114 -9.35 -24.28 5.52
N ILE A 115 -10.00 -24.11 6.66
CA ILE A 115 -10.35 -22.84 7.24
C ILE A 115 -9.43 -22.54 8.43
N VAL A 116 -8.81 -21.36 8.41
CA VAL A 116 -8.11 -20.77 9.56
C VAL A 116 -8.85 -19.50 9.96
N LEU A 117 -9.52 -19.55 11.11
CA LEU A 117 -10.35 -18.45 11.62
C LEU A 117 -9.79 -17.95 12.94
N GLY A 118 -9.37 -16.69 12.99
CA GLY A 118 -9.00 -16.00 14.23
C GLY A 118 -10.23 -15.45 14.95
N LEU A 119 -10.17 -15.42 16.26
CA LEU A 119 -11.19 -14.78 17.11
C LEU A 119 -10.51 -13.70 17.96
N GLY A 120 -11.13 -12.52 18.07
CA GLY A 120 -10.74 -11.49 19.01
C GLY A 120 -9.27 -11.11 19.03
N TYR A 121 -8.72 -10.67 17.90
CA TYR A 121 -7.31 -10.28 17.76
C TYR A 121 -6.30 -11.41 17.95
N ALA A 122 -6.62 -12.63 17.53
CA ALA A 122 -5.65 -13.73 17.48
C ALA A 122 -4.44 -13.29 16.67
N THR A 123 -3.26 -13.27 17.29
CA THR A 123 -2.03 -12.72 16.73
C THR A 123 -0.97 -13.79 16.58
N LEU A 124 -0.51 -14.04 15.35
CA LEU A 124 0.63 -14.88 15.06
C LEU A 124 1.90 -14.03 15.06
N LYS A 125 2.74 -14.19 16.07
CA LYS A 125 3.98 -13.43 16.24
C LYS A 125 5.20 -14.25 15.82
N GLN A 126 5.94 -13.75 14.86
CA GLN A 126 7.19 -14.35 14.40
C GLN A 126 8.26 -14.31 15.50
N THR A 127 8.87 -15.45 15.85
CA THR A 127 9.95 -15.53 16.85
C THR A 127 11.31 -15.88 16.25
N GLY A 128 11.37 -16.15 14.95
CA GLY A 128 12.58 -16.45 14.18
C GLY A 128 12.55 -15.73 12.84
N THR A 129 13.10 -16.36 11.82
CA THR A 129 13.10 -15.85 10.43
C THR A 129 12.08 -16.54 9.52
N ASN A 130 11.40 -17.59 10.03
CA ASN A 130 10.38 -18.31 9.28
C ASN A 130 9.06 -17.53 9.22
N GLN A 131 8.24 -17.81 8.23
CA GLN A 131 6.88 -17.30 8.15
C GLN A 131 6.05 -17.74 9.36
N CYS A 132 5.03 -16.96 9.70
CA CYS A 132 4.05 -17.38 10.70
C CYS A 132 3.08 -18.41 10.13
N LEU A 133 2.64 -18.20 8.87
CA LEU A 133 1.70 -19.08 8.20
C LEU A 133 2.07 -19.23 6.72
N THR A 134 1.93 -20.45 6.20
CA THR A 134 2.04 -20.74 4.78
C THR A 134 0.80 -21.46 4.28
N VAL A 135 0.32 -21.07 3.11
CA VAL A 135 -0.71 -21.79 2.36
C VAL A 135 -0.01 -22.46 1.19
N GLY A 136 -0.20 -23.77 1.02
CA GLY A 136 0.32 -24.52 -0.14
C GLY A 136 -0.42 -24.20 -1.43
N ASP A 137 -0.04 -24.87 -2.52
CA ASP A 137 -0.74 -24.73 -3.81
C ASP A 137 -2.02 -25.58 -3.81
N VAL A 138 -2.97 -25.21 -2.95
CA VAL A 138 -4.25 -25.91 -2.73
C VAL A 138 -5.42 -24.93 -2.73
N GLY A 139 -6.54 -25.32 -3.36
CA GLY A 139 -7.71 -24.47 -3.51
C GLY A 139 -8.63 -24.42 -2.28
N GLY A 140 -9.53 -23.44 -2.24
CA GLY A 140 -10.61 -23.31 -1.27
C GLY A 140 -10.17 -22.99 0.15
N VAL A 141 -8.91 -22.69 0.38
CA VAL A 141 -8.41 -22.29 1.69
C VAL A 141 -8.98 -20.92 2.07
N ILE A 142 -9.44 -20.79 3.30
CA ILE A 142 -9.89 -19.52 3.87
C ILE A 142 -9.02 -19.19 5.09
N VAL A 143 -8.39 -18.02 5.08
CA VAL A 143 -7.72 -17.45 6.26
C VAL A 143 -8.41 -16.14 6.61
N ALA A 144 -8.97 -16.05 7.82
CA ALA A 144 -9.76 -14.89 8.20
C ALA A 144 -9.50 -14.43 9.64
N ASP A 145 -9.61 -13.10 9.87
CA ASP A 145 -9.55 -12.46 11.20
C ASP A 145 -8.25 -12.74 11.98
N VAL A 146 -7.11 -12.75 11.29
CA VAL A 146 -5.79 -13.04 11.89
C VAL A 146 -4.88 -11.82 11.80
N MET A 147 -4.18 -11.53 12.89
CA MET A 147 -3.12 -10.54 12.94
C MET A 147 -1.74 -11.23 12.89
N PHE A 148 -0.82 -10.65 12.14
CA PHE A 148 0.56 -11.11 11.99
C PHE A 148 1.52 -10.04 12.52
N ASP A 149 2.36 -10.40 13.48
CA ASP A 149 3.39 -9.52 14.04
C ASP A 149 4.79 -9.95 13.62
N ALA A 150 5.59 -9.03 13.14
CA ALA A 150 6.99 -9.26 12.88
C ALA A 150 7.77 -9.50 14.18
N GLY A 151 8.77 -10.36 14.11
CA GLY A 151 9.72 -10.62 15.18
C GLY A 151 10.96 -9.72 15.12
N THR A 152 11.90 -9.96 16.03
CA THR A 152 13.14 -9.18 16.12
C THR A 152 14.20 -9.58 15.08
N GLN A 153 14.04 -10.74 14.44
CA GLN A 153 14.92 -11.24 13.39
C GLN A 153 14.33 -10.94 12.01
N ASN A 154 15.16 -10.49 11.08
CA ASN A 154 14.71 -10.10 9.74
C ASN A 154 14.40 -11.34 8.88
N GLY A 155 13.16 -11.83 8.94
CA GLY A 155 12.64 -12.89 8.08
C GLY A 155 12.27 -12.36 6.68
N LYS A 156 12.07 -13.28 5.74
CA LYS A 156 11.68 -12.91 4.36
C LYS A 156 10.23 -12.45 4.26
N SER A 157 9.32 -13.14 4.96
CA SER A 157 7.88 -12.83 4.92
C SER A 157 7.21 -13.26 6.22
N LEU A 158 6.06 -12.63 6.57
CA LEU A 158 5.21 -13.09 7.67
C LEU A 158 4.24 -14.16 7.19
N MET A 159 3.69 -14.01 5.97
CA MET A 159 2.78 -14.97 5.36
C MET A 159 3.11 -15.17 3.89
N THR A 160 3.00 -16.41 3.42
CA THR A 160 3.14 -16.77 2.01
C THR A 160 1.96 -17.64 1.58
N VAL A 161 1.37 -17.34 0.43
CA VAL A 161 0.24 -18.07 -0.17
C VAL A 161 0.69 -18.66 -1.50
N GLY A 162 0.81 -19.97 -1.53
CA GLY A 162 1.32 -20.73 -2.68
C GLY A 162 2.81 -20.59 -2.93
N SER A 163 3.34 -21.46 -3.74
CA SER A 163 4.71 -21.41 -4.22
C SER A 163 4.79 -21.03 -5.71
N ASN A 164 3.68 -21.19 -6.45
CA ASN A 164 3.65 -21.08 -7.89
C ASN A 164 2.29 -20.61 -8.40
N LYS A 165 2.28 -19.66 -9.35
CA LYS A 165 1.07 -19.15 -9.98
C LYS A 165 0.50 -20.05 -11.09
N SER A 166 1.21 -21.07 -11.52
CA SER A 166 0.75 -21.95 -12.60
C SER A 166 -0.36 -22.94 -12.20
N VAL A 167 -0.62 -23.09 -10.90
CA VAL A 167 -1.75 -23.87 -10.40
C VAL A 167 -2.98 -22.97 -10.34
N SER A 168 -4.00 -23.29 -11.14
CA SER A 168 -5.27 -22.54 -11.11
C SER A 168 -6.18 -23.06 -10.02
N HIS A 169 -6.78 -22.14 -9.29
CA HIS A 169 -7.82 -22.40 -8.30
C HIS A 169 -9.17 -21.77 -8.69
N LYS A 170 -9.38 -21.48 -9.96
CA LYS A 170 -10.54 -20.74 -10.49
C LYS A 170 -11.89 -21.30 -10.03
N ASP A 171 -12.01 -22.62 -9.94
CA ASP A 171 -13.25 -23.29 -9.51
C ASP A 171 -13.36 -23.41 -7.98
N ASN A 172 -12.28 -23.14 -7.25
CA ASN A 172 -12.19 -23.23 -5.81
C ASN A 172 -11.17 -22.21 -5.28
N PRO A 173 -11.44 -20.90 -5.38
CA PRO A 173 -10.49 -19.84 -5.05
C PRO A 173 -10.07 -19.83 -3.57
N ILE A 174 -8.89 -19.26 -3.32
CA ILE A 174 -8.42 -18.98 -1.95
C ILE A 174 -9.02 -17.66 -1.47
N THR A 175 -9.50 -17.62 -0.24
CA THR A 175 -10.05 -16.40 0.37
C THR A 175 -9.21 -15.98 1.58
N LEU A 176 -8.74 -14.75 1.55
CA LEU A 176 -8.03 -14.09 2.62
C LEU A 176 -8.84 -12.88 3.06
N ALA A 177 -9.33 -12.85 4.30
CA ALA A 177 -10.24 -11.80 4.75
C ALA A 177 -9.85 -11.25 6.12
N ASN A 178 -9.93 -9.92 6.32
CA ASN A 178 -9.59 -9.25 7.57
C ASN A 178 -8.20 -9.68 8.08
N LEU A 179 -7.17 -9.57 7.25
CA LEU A 179 -5.80 -9.85 7.66
C LEU A 179 -5.04 -8.57 7.97
N TYR A 180 -4.39 -8.56 9.12
CA TYR A 180 -3.66 -7.42 9.64
C TYR A 180 -2.19 -7.78 9.84
N PHE A 181 -1.29 -6.96 9.29
CA PHE A 181 0.16 -7.18 9.41
C PHE A 181 0.80 -5.99 10.08
N ARG A 182 1.65 -6.24 11.07
CA ARG A 182 2.32 -5.19 11.82
C ARG A 182 3.84 -5.44 11.93
N VAL A 183 4.62 -4.40 11.63
CA VAL A 183 6.07 -4.41 11.80
C VAL A 183 6.47 -3.36 12.83
N GLY A 184 6.71 -3.78 14.06
CA GLY A 184 7.10 -2.90 15.17
C GLY A 184 5.94 -2.21 15.88
N GLY A 185 6.24 -1.24 16.73
CA GLY A 185 5.28 -0.42 17.47
C GLY A 185 4.76 -1.00 18.78
N ALA A 186 4.67 -2.30 18.94
CA ALA A 186 4.17 -2.95 20.15
C ALA A 186 5.26 -3.40 21.11
N ASP A 187 6.35 -3.93 20.59
CA ASP A 187 7.44 -4.51 21.38
C ASP A 187 8.44 -3.45 21.88
N THR A 188 9.15 -3.82 22.96
CA THR A 188 10.28 -3.03 23.50
C THR A 188 11.58 -3.26 22.72
N THR A 189 11.58 -4.12 21.72
CA THR A 189 12.70 -4.40 20.82
C THR A 189 12.23 -4.20 19.37
N ALA A 190 13.10 -3.65 18.54
CA ALA A 190 12.79 -3.39 17.13
C ALA A 190 12.49 -4.68 16.37
N CYS A 191 11.33 -4.72 15.73
CA CYS A 191 10.85 -5.85 14.93
C CYS A 191 11.08 -5.57 13.43
N LYS A 192 11.39 -6.63 12.67
CA LYS A 192 11.82 -6.50 11.26
C LYS A 192 11.27 -7.64 10.41
N VAL A 193 10.99 -7.35 9.15
CA VAL A 193 10.71 -8.35 8.12
C VAL A 193 10.94 -7.74 6.74
N GLU A 194 11.38 -8.48 5.75
CA GLU A 194 11.54 -7.92 4.40
C GLU A 194 10.19 -7.59 3.75
N THR A 195 9.21 -8.50 3.86
CA THR A 195 7.85 -8.37 3.29
C THR A 195 6.82 -8.91 4.27
N CYS A 196 5.64 -8.30 4.35
CA CYS A 196 4.58 -8.84 5.19
C CYS A 196 3.86 -10.01 4.52
N LEU A 197 3.39 -9.83 3.29
CA LEU A 197 2.57 -10.82 2.58
C LEU A 197 3.10 -11.04 1.16
N THR A 198 3.26 -12.31 0.78
CA THR A 198 3.57 -12.72 -0.59
C THR A 198 2.49 -13.69 -1.08
N ILE A 199 1.80 -13.33 -2.17
CA ILE A 199 0.78 -14.16 -2.82
C ILE A 199 1.35 -14.68 -4.13
N ASN A 200 1.71 -15.96 -4.16
CA ASN A 200 2.19 -16.62 -5.37
C ASN A 200 1.09 -17.41 -6.08
N SER A 201 0.06 -17.88 -5.35
CA SER A 201 -1.09 -18.56 -5.93
C SER A 201 -1.93 -17.63 -6.79
N SER A 202 -2.47 -18.18 -7.87
CA SER A 202 -3.52 -17.56 -8.67
C SER A 202 -4.91 -17.76 -8.05
N ASP A 203 -5.90 -16.97 -8.52
CA ASP A 203 -7.30 -17.07 -8.14
C ASP A 203 -7.50 -16.86 -6.61
N VAL A 204 -7.10 -15.68 -6.10
CA VAL A 204 -7.17 -15.34 -4.69
C VAL A 204 -8.06 -14.11 -4.48
N PHE A 205 -8.99 -14.18 -3.53
CA PHE A 205 -9.71 -13.03 -3.01
C PHE A 205 -9.02 -12.50 -1.76
N CYS A 206 -8.77 -11.20 -1.73
CA CYS A 206 -8.27 -10.45 -0.58
C CYS A 206 -9.33 -9.43 -0.18
N ASP A 207 -9.76 -9.43 1.08
CA ASP A 207 -10.78 -8.50 1.56
C ASP A 207 -10.37 -7.88 2.89
N ASN A 208 -10.34 -6.55 2.94
CA ASN A 208 -10.09 -5.74 4.13
C ASN A 208 -8.75 -6.04 4.80
N PHE A 209 -7.64 -5.61 4.18
CA PHE A 209 -6.30 -5.73 4.72
C PHE A 209 -5.77 -4.41 5.27
N TRP A 210 -5.08 -4.48 6.40
CA TRP A 210 -4.20 -3.41 6.85
C TRP A 210 -2.80 -3.95 7.08
N VAL A 211 -1.87 -3.48 6.26
CA VAL A 211 -0.47 -3.91 6.25
C VAL A 211 0.38 -2.71 6.64
N TRP A 212 0.93 -2.72 7.84
CA TRP A 212 1.48 -1.54 8.49
C TRP A 212 2.91 -1.74 9.00
N ARG A 213 3.85 -0.97 8.47
CA ARG A 213 5.11 -0.72 9.16
C ARG A 213 4.88 0.41 10.14
N ALA A 214 4.94 0.15 11.44
CA ALA A 214 4.60 1.13 12.46
C ALA A 214 5.44 2.40 12.34
N ASP A 215 4.76 3.54 12.22
CA ASP A 215 5.33 4.90 12.22
C ASP A 215 5.35 5.52 13.63
N HIS A 216 4.60 4.93 14.55
CA HIS A 216 4.52 5.31 15.96
C HIS A 216 4.46 4.09 16.89
N GLY A 217 4.66 4.32 18.19
CA GLY A 217 4.73 3.27 19.20
C GLY A 217 6.16 3.05 19.70
N LYS A 218 6.45 1.82 20.14
CA LYS A 218 7.76 1.47 20.70
C LYS A 218 8.74 1.02 19.62
N GLU A 219 10.00 1.42 19.75
CA GLU A 219 11.10 0.99 18.90
C GLU A 219 10.84 1.10 17.40
N VAL A 220 10.25 2.25 16.99
CA VAL A 220 10.00 2.62 15.59
C VAL A 220 11.04 3.62 15.09
N GLY A 221 11.33 3.59 13.79
CA GLY A 221 12.24 4.50 13.09
C GLY A 221 12.88 3.86 11.88
N TRP A 222 13.48 4.68 11.02
CA TRP A 222 14.01 4.27 9.72
C TRP A 222 14.94 3.05 9.80
N ASP A 223 15.86 3.04 10.78
CA ASP A 223 16.84 1.97 10.97
C ASP A 223 16.42 0.94 12.04
N LYS A 224 15.21 1.07 12.59
CA LYS A 224 14.72 0.20 13.67
C LYS A 224 13.81 -0.89 13.15
N ASN A 225 12.54 -0.57 12.91
CA ASN A 225 11.55 -1.52 12.41
C ASN A 225 11.58 -1.57 10.87
N THR A 226 12.69 -2.09 10.34
CA THR A 226 12.91 -2.12 8.89
C THR A 226 12.00 -3.12 8.19
N SER A 227 11.37 -2.68 7.10
CA SER A 227 10.62 -3.52 6.18
C SER A 227 10.58 -2.88 4.80
N LYS A 228 10.89 -3.65 3.76
CA LYS A 228 11.02 -3.12 2.40
C LYS A 228 9.66 -2.92 1.74
N THR A 229 8.84 -3.98 1.72
CA THR A 229 7.59 -4.03 0.94
C THR A 229 6.47 -4.64 1.77
N GLY A 230 5.29 -4.06 1.70
CA GLY A 230 4.12 -4.59 2.42
C GLY A 230 3.56 -5.84 1.77
N VAL A 231 3.19 -5.75 0.50
CA VAL A 231 2.50 -6.82 -0.24
C VAL A 231 3.15 -7.06 -1.60
N ILE A 232 3.39 -8.33 -1.92
CA ILE A 232 3.83 -8.77 -3.25
C ILE A 232 2.82 -9.78 -3.79
N VAL A 233 2.24 -9.48 -4.96
CA VAL A 233 1.29 -10.35 -5.67
C VAL A 233 1.93 -10.87 -6.94
N ASN A 234 2.27 -12.14 -6.95
CA ASN A 234 2.83 -12.85 -8.10
C ASN A 234 1.79 -13.68 -8.84
N GLY A 235 0.70 -14.08 -8.15
CA GLY A 235 -0.38 -14.86 -8.71
C GLY A 235 -1.23 -14.09 -9.70
N ASP A 236 -1.82 -14.80 -10.66
CA ASP A 236 -2.75 -14.24 -11.63
C ASP A 236 -4.20 -14.26 -11.07
N ASN A 237 -5.10 -13.45 -11.60
CA ASN A 237 -6.51 -13.37 -11.18
C ASN A 237 -6.68 -13.10 -9.67
N VAL A 238 -5.85 -12.26 -9.08
CA VAL A 238 -6.00 -11.86 -7.68
C VAL A 238 -6.86 -10.61 -7.60
N THR A 239 -7.88 -10.63 -6.77
CA THR A 239 -8.76 -9.47 -6.53
C THR A 239 -8.63 -9.00 -5.08
N ALA A 240 -8.33 -7.72 -4.89
CA ALA A 240 -8.24 -7.09 -3.58
C ALA A 240 -9.36 -6.05 -3.39
N TYR A 241 -10.14 -6.21 -2.31
CA TYR A 241 -11.11 -5.24 -1.82
C TYR A 241 -10.59 -4.59 -0.54
N ALA A 242 -10.49 -3.25 -0.49
CA ALA A 242 -10.01 -2.50 0.66
C ALA A 242 -8.59 -2.93 1.12
N LEU A 243 -7.59 -2.64 0.30
CA LEU A 243 -6.18 -2.89 0.58
C LEU A 243 -5.51 -1.63 1.11
N MET A 244 -5.11 -1.63 2.39
CA MET A 244 -4.37 -0.54 3.04
C MET A 244 -2.95 -0.99 3.33
N VAL A 245 -1.94 -0.28 2.78
CA VAL A 245 -0.52 -0.66 2.91
C VAL A 245 0.33 0.59 3.19
N GLU A 246 1.00 0.62 4.35
CA GLU A 246 1.50 1.86 4.91
C GLU A 246 2.94 1.79 5.41
N HIS A 247 3.72 2.83 5.11
CA HIS A 247 5.02 3.22 5.66
C HIS A 247 6.21 2.32 5.32
N PHE A 248 6.11 1.40 4.37
CA PHE A 248 7.24 0.56 3.96
C PHE A 248 8.34 1.38 3.27
N GLN A 249 9.58 0.93 3.39
CA GLN A 249 10.77 1.70 2.98
C GLN A 249 11.01 1.69 1.46
N GLU A 250 10.48 0.68 0.76
CA GLU A 250 10.49 0.60 -0.70
C GLU A 250 9.04 0.64 -1.22
N TYR A 251 8.68 -0.15 -2.23
CA TYR A 251 7.31 -0.23 -2.73
C TYR A 251 6.34 -0.72 -1.66
N GLN A 252 5.19 -0.04 -1.51
CA GLN A 252 4.18 -0.53 -0.56
C GLN A 252 3.51 -1.79 -1.08
N THR A 253 3.13 -1.79 -2.37
CA THR A 253 2.54 -2.94 -3.05
C THR A 253 3.19 -3.16 -4.41
N ILE A 254 3.61 -4.41 -4.68
CA ILE A 254 4.13 -4.86 -5.98
C ILE A 254 3.15 -5.86 -6.58
N TRP A 255 2.76 -5.63 -7.84
CA TRP A 255 1.88 -6.50 -8.59
C TRP A 255 2.57 -7.05 -9.84
N ASN A 256 2.85 -8.35 -9.83
CA ASN A 256 3.52 -9.07 -10.92
C ASN A 256 2.59 -9.99 -11.70
N GLY A 257 1.41 -10.30 -11.13
CA GLY A 257 0.43 -11.22 -11.72
C GLY A 257 -0.46 -10.54 -12.75
N GLU A 258 -0.96 -11.33 -13.69
CA GLU A 258 -1.92 -10.91 -14.72
C GLU A 258 -3.35 -10.85 -14.17
N ASN A 259 -4.20 -10.06 -14.83
CA ASN A 259 -5.63 -9.91 -14.53
C ASN A 259 -5.91 -9.58 -13.05
N GLY A 260 -5.04 -8.75 -12.47
CA GLY A 260 -5.21 -8.26 -11.10
C GLY A 260 -6.28 -7.18 -11.01
N LYS A 261 -7.04 -7.17 -9.89
CA LYS A 261 -8.03 -6.13 -9.61
C LYS A 261 -7.88 -5.60 -8.20
N THR A 262 -7.97 -4.27 -8.07
CA THR A 262 -7.96 -3.61 -6.74
C THR A 262 -9.11 -2.62 -6.66
N PHE A 263 -9.98 -2.80 -5.65
CA PHE A 263 -11.08 -1.90 -5.34
C PHE A 263 -10.84 -1.25 -3.99
N MET A 264 -10.54 0.03 -3.98
CA MET A 264 -10.09 0.84 -2.84
C MET A 264 -8.67 0.45 -2.39
N TYR A 265 -7.73 1.32 -2.69
CA TYR A 265 -6.35 1.25 -2.19
C TYR A 265 -6.02 2.50 -1.37
N GLN A 266 -5.48 2.31 -0.17
CA GLN A 266 -4.97 3.39 0.66
C GLN A 266 -3.51 3.11 0.97
N CYS A 267 -2.67 4.12 0.82
CA CYS A 267 -1.25 4.02 1.06
C CYS A 267 -0.73 5.28 1.73
N GLU A 268 -0.11 5.13 2.87
CA GLU A 268 0.70 6.18 3.47
C GLU A 268 2.19 5.87 3.24
N LEU A 269 2.90 6.84 2.64
CA LEU A 269 4.34 6.71 2.40
C LEU A 269 5.11 6.75 3.73
N PRO A 270 6.37 6.26 3.79
CA PRO A 270 7.13 6.31 5.03
C PRO A 270 7.33 7.77 5.49
N TYR A 271 6.91 8.08 6.72
CA TYR A 271 6.97 9.43 7.31
C TYR A 271 8.38 9.79 7.79
N ASP A 272 9.18 8.79 8.10
CA ASP A 272 10.46 8.86 8.79
C ASP A 272 11.69 8.87 7.88
N VAL A 273 11.51 9.12 6.57
CA VAL A 273 12.60 9.23 5.60
C VAL A 273 13.63 10.26 6.06
N PRO A 274 14.89 9.87 6.33
CA PRO A 274 15.88 10.76 6.95
C PRO A 274 16.41 11.82 5.97
N ASN A 275 16.53 11.51 4.70
CA ASN A 275 16.90 12.38 3.60
C ASN A 275 16.53 11.72 2.26
N GLN A 276 16.53 12.50 1.18
CA GLN A 276 16.19 11.98 -0.16
C GLN A 276 17.15 10.87 -0.63
N GLU A 277 18.43 10.99 -0.32
CA GLU A 277 19.48 10.04 -0.75
C GLU A 277 19.24 8.64 -0.17
N SER A 278 18.69 8.55 1.05
CA SER A 278 18.32 7.29 1.69
C SER A 278 17.06 6.66 1.09
N TRP A 279 16.34 7.38 0.23
CA TRP A 279 15.06 6.93 -0.35
C TRP A 279 15.04 7.19 -1.87
N MET A 280 15.99 6.55 -2.56
CA MET A 280 16.12 6.59 -4.01
C MET A 280 15.94 5.21 -4.60
N ASN A 281 15.24 5.13 -5.74
CA ASN A 281 15.14 3.95 -6.60
C ASN A 281 15.97 4.18 -7.87
N GLY A 282 17.27 3.92 -7.81
CA GLY A 282 18.21 4.37 -8.82
C GLY A 282 18.23 5.89 -8.90
N ASP A 283 17.93 6.44 -10.07
CA ASP A 283 17.84 7.89 -10.30
C ASP A 283 16.45 8.48 -9.99
N VAL A 284 15.48 7.63 -9.63
CA VAL A 284 14.09 8.04 -9.33
C VAL A 284 13.93 8.32 -7.84
N GLN A 285 13.32 9.46 -7.51
CA GLN A 285 13.04 9.84 -6.11
C GLN A 285 11.91 9.01 -5.54
N GLY A 286 12.21 8.25 -4.51
CA GLY A 286 11.27 7.41 -3.77
C GLY A 286 10.81 6.15 -4.50
N TYR A 287 9.95 5.40 -3.84
CA TYR A 287 9.34 4.18 -4.34
C TYR A 287 7.82 4.36 -4.38
N ALA A 288 7.20 4.00 -5.50
CA ALA A 288 5.75 4.14 -5.65
C ALA A 288 4.97 3.39 -4.56
N GLY A 289 3.84 3.98 -4.15
CA GLY A 289 2.90 3.32 -3.26
C GLY A 289 2.28 2.07 -3.89
N TYR A 290 2.04 2.12 -5.20
CA TYR A 290 1.50 0.99 -5.96
C TYR A 290 2.29 0.81 -7.25
N TYR A 291 2.83 -0.37 -7.45
CA TYR A 291 3.66 -0.71 -8.60
C TYR A 291 3.12 -1.93 -9.32
N VAL A 292 2.75 -1.79 -10.59
CA VAL A 292 2.42 -2.89 -11.50
C VAL A 292 3.59 -3.13 -12.43
N ALA A 293 4.09 -4.35 -12.45
CA ALA A 293 5.31 -4.70 -13.17
C ALA A 293 5.16 -4.58 -14.70
N PRO A 294 6.24 -4.24 -15.43
CA PRO A 294 6.17 -3.95 -16.88
C PRO A 294 5.66 -5.10 -17.76
N GLN A 295 5.82 -6.35 -17.31
CA GLN A 295 5.35 -7.53 -18.04
C GLN A 295 3.83 -7.69 -17.99
N VAL A 296 3.13 -7.14 -16.99
CA VAL A 296 1.69 -7.27 -16.82
C VAL A 296 0.95 -6.62 -17.99
N ASN A 297 -0.01 -7.32 -18.58
CA ASN A 297 -0.80 -6.89 -19.72
C ASN A 297 -2.23 -6.51 -19.33
N GLU A 298 -2.76 -7.05 -18.23
CA GLU A 298 -4.10 -6.81 -17.76
C GLU A 298 -4.10 -6.54 -16.25
N HIS A 299 -4.57 -5.36 -15.85
CA HIS A 299 -4.70 -4.93 -14.46
C HIS A 299 -5.66 -3.75 -14.32
N HIS A 300 -6.57 -3.80 -13.36
CA HIS A 300 -7.55 -2.75 -13.13
C HIS A 300 -7.59 -2.33 -11.66
N ALA A 301 -7.38 -1.04 -11.40
CA ALA A 301 -7.49 -0.53 -10.03
C ALA A 301 -8.41 0.68 -9.94
N TYR A 302 -9.20 0.74 -8.85
CA TYR A 302 -10.28 1.69 -8.67
C TYR A 302 -10.22 2.34 -7.29
N GLY A 303 -10.29 3.67 -7.24
CA GLY A 303 -10.36 4.43 -6.00
C GLY A 303 -9.08 4.33 -5.17
N MET A 304 -7.99 4.88 -5.68
CA MET A 304 -6.67 4.78 -5.07
C MET A 304 -6.23 6.10 -4.44
N GLY A 305 -5.67 6.03 -3.23
CA GLY A 305 -5.08 7.18 -2.54
C GLY A 305 -3.65 6.89 -2.07
N VAL A 306 -2.72 7.79 -2.39
CA VAL A 306 -1.35 7.76 -1.90
C VAL A 306 -1.07 9.05 -1.14
N TYR A 307 -0.71 8.92 0.14
CA TYR A 307 -0.60 10.01 1.10
C TYR A 307 0.85 10.19 1.54
N ALA A 308 1.30 11.44 1.60
CA ALA A 308 2.64 11.81 2.08
C ALA A 308 2.57 12.69 3.32
N ASN A 309 3.47 12.43 4.27
CA ASN A 309 3.72 13.26 5.45
C ASN A 309 5.19 13.09 5.89
N PHE A 310 6.13 13.67 5.15
CA PHE A 310 7.56 13.54 5.47
C PHE A 310 7.94 14.42 6.66
N THR A 311 8.13 13.82 7.83
CA THR A 311 8.36 14.55 9.08
C THR A 311 9.84 14.89 9.34
N LYS A 312 10.77 14.14 8.75
CA LYS A 312 12.21 14.26 9.02
C LYS A 312 12.94 15.14 8.01
N SER A 313 12.61 14.99 6.72
CA SER A 313 13.33 15.70 5.65
C SER A 313 12.37 16.16 4.55
N SER A 314 12.86 17.08 3.70
CA SER A 314 12.17 17.41 2.45
C SER A 314 12.41 16.31 1.44
N SER A 315 11.57 15.30 1.46
CA SER A 315 11.63 14.15 0.54
C SER A 315 10.53 14.24 -0.51
N TYR A 316 10.82 13.72 -1.69
CA TYR A 316 9.93 13.76 -2.84
C TYR A 316 9.74 12.36 -3.41
N LEU A 317 8.54 12.10 -3.89
CA LEU A 317 8.19 10.90 -4.64
C LEU A 317 7.87 11.31 -6.09
N ASN A 318 8.59 10.77 -7.06
CA ASN A 318 8.32 11.11 -8.46
C ASN A 318 6.96 10.58 -8.95
N HIS A 319 6.59 9.35 -8.59
CA HIS A 319 5.38 8.69 -9.09
C HIS A 319 4.67 7.97 -7.94
N ALA A 320 3.45 8.38 -7.59
CA ALA A 320 2.69 7.71 -6.53
C ALA A 320 2.26 6.30 -6.94
N ILE A 321 1.88 6.13 -8.21
CA ILE A 321 1.44 4.88 -8.82
C ILE A 321 2.22 4.70 -10.12
N ILE A 322 2.80 3.50 -10.31
CA ILE A 322 3.51 3.13 -11.54
C ILE A 322 2.81 1.93 -12.16
N VAL A 323 2.44 2.05 -13.43
CA VAL A 323 1.82 0.98 -14.20
C VAL A 323 2.36 0.95 -15.63
N PRO A 324 2.38 -0.21 -16.32
CA PRO A 324 2.77 -0.26 -17.72
C PRO A 324 1.73 0.44 -18.63
N ASP A 325 2.23 1.09 -19.69
CA ASP A 325 1.40 1.75 -20.71
C ASP A 325 0.87 0.70 -21.70
N LYS A 326 -0.20 0.00 -21.29
CA LYS A 326 -0.83 -1.07 -22.08
C LYS A 326 -2.35 -0.95 -22.09
N PRO A 327 -3.04 -1.35 -23.18
CA PRO A 327 -4.50 -1.20 -23.31
C PRO A 327 -5.32 -1.93 -22.23
N GLY A 328 -4.82 -3.05 -21.70
CA GLY A 328 -5.48 -3.81 -20.62
C GLY A 328 -5.15 -3.32 -19.22
N VAL A 329 -4.35 -2.24 -19.06
CA VAL A 329 -3.98 -1.73 -17.75
C VAL A 329 -4.64 -0.38 -17.52
N SER A 330 -5.49 -0.30 -16.49
CA SER A 330 -6.23 0.93 -16.18
C SER A 330 -6.27 1.27 -14.70
N ILE A 331 -6.19 2.56 -14.41
CA ILE A 331 -6.39 3.15 -13.09
C ILE A 331 -7.59 4.10 -13.18
N THR A 332 -8.56 3.93 -12.31
CA THR A 332 -9.77 4.77 -12.25
C THR A 332 -9.85 5.46 -10.89
N ASN A 333 -9.91 6.79 -10.89
CA ASN A 333 -9.98 7.65 -9.71
C ASN A 333 -8.84 7.41 -8.72
N ALA A 334 -7.66 7.91 -9.07
CA ALA A 334 -6.49 7.96 -8.20
C ALA A 334 -6.23 9.37 -7.68
N CYS A 335 -5.68 9.48 -6.49
CA CYS A 335 -5.21 10.76 -5.96
C CYS A 335 -3.87 10.62 -5.20
N SER A 336 -3.13 11.72 -5.21
CA SER A 336 -2.00 11.95 -4.31
C SER A 336 -2.35 13.07 -3.36
N VAL A 337 -2.02 12.90 -2.07
CA VAL A 337 -2.35 13.87 -1.02
C VAL A 337 -1.10 14.14 -0.18
N VAL A 338 -0.82 15.40 0.10
CA VAL A 338 0.14 15.79 1.14
C VAL A 338 -0.65 16.16 2.39
N LEU A 339 -0.61 15.28 3.40
CA LEU A 339 -1.28 15.49 4.68
C LEU A 339 -0.62 16.63 5.46
N SER A 340 0.70 16.54 5.61
CA SER A 340 1.54 17.57 6.20
C SER A 340 3.04 17.27 5.92
N GLY A 341 3.96 17.87 6.67
CA GLY A 341 5.39 17.59 6.54
C GLY A 341 6.07 18.41 5.46
N LYS A 342 7.21 17.93 4.99
CA LYS A 342 8.11 18.61 4.05
C LYS A 342 8.27 17.78 2.78
N GLY A 343 8.31 18.40 1.59
CA GLY A 343 8.41 17.67 0.32
C GLY A 343 7.04 17.33 -0.27
N GLY A 344 6.92 16.25 -1.05
CA GLY A 344 5.65 15.94 -1.69
C GLY A 344 5.71 14.86 -2.78
N ILE A 345 4.69 14.83 -3.62
CA ILE A 345 4.51 13.86 -4.70
C ILE A 345 4.40 14.60 -6.02
N ASP A 346 5.22 14.22 -7.00
CA ASP A 346 5.29 14.91 -8.29
C ASP A 346 4.18 14.50 -9.27
N ASN A 347 3.82 13.22 -9.30
CA ASN A 347 2.83 12.70 -10.23
C ASN A 347 1.96 11.64 -9.55
N VAL A 348 0.70 11.55 -9.96
CA VAL A 348 -0.26 10.59 -9.39
C VAL A 348 -0.10 9.20 -10.03
N VAL A 349 -0.18 9.12 -11.36
CA VAL A 349 -0.01 7.85 -12.11
C VAL A 349 1.04 8.09 -13.21
N ASN A 350 2.13 7.37 -13.18
CA ASN A 350 3.26 7.56 -14.09
C ASN A 350 3.64 9.07 -14.15
N ASN A 351 3.61 9.68 -15.33
CA ASN A 351 3.89 11.12 -15.51
C ASN A 351 2.60 11.98 -15.52
N ALA A 352 1.45 11.42 -15.14
CA ALA A 352 0.17 12.11 -15.14
C ALA A 352 -0.24 12.62 -13.74
N GLY A 353 -1.04 13.69 -13.75
CA GLY A 353 -1.48 14.39 -12.56
C GLY A 353 -0.65 15.62 -12.25
N ALA A 354 -1.12 16.42 -11.33
CA ALA A 354 -0.44 17.61 -10.84
C ALA A 354 0.46 17.27 -9.64
N TYR A 355 1.33 18.19 -9.26
CA TYR A 355 2.08 18.09 -8.01
C TYR A 355 1.15 18.22 -6.79
N ALA A 356 1.39 17.42 -5.77
CA ALA A 356 0.94 17.63 -4.40
C ALA A 356 2.17 17.94 -3.55
N LEU A 357 2.39 19.21 -3.18
CA LEU A 357 3.62 19.68 -2.55
C LEU A 357 3.42 20.39 -1.21
N PHE A 358 2.18 20.78 -0.89
CA PHE A 358 1.89 21.53 0.32
C PHE A 358 0.85 20.80 1.14
N SER A 359 0.93 20.99 2.45
CA SER A 359 -0.08 20.45 3.37
C SER A 359 -1.50 20.78 2.88
N GLY A 360 -2.30 19.74 2.71
CA GLY A 360 -3.65 19.82 2.16
C GLY A 360 -3.74 19.79 0.63
N ASP A 361 -2.62 19.78 -0.10
CA ASP A 361 -2.67 19.61 -1.56
C ASP A 361 -3.18 18.22 -1.93
N ILE A 362 -4.10 18.19 -2.88
CA ILE A 362 -4.63 16.97 -3.49
C ILE A 362 -4.46 17.10 -5.00
N SER A 363 -3.96 16.07 -5.63
CA SER A 363 -3.91 15.95 -7.09
C SER A 363 -4.63 14.69 -7.53
N ARG A 364 -5.43 14.76 -8.60
CA ARG A 364 -6.29 13.67 -9.04
C ARG A 364 -6.05 13.28 -10.49
N VAL A 365 -6.13 11.98 -10.73
CA VAL A 365 -6.22 11.37 -12.06
C VAL A 365 -7.53 10.57 -12.08
N MET A 366 -8.50 11.06 -12.87
CA MET A 366 -9.82 10.43 -12.98
C MET A 366 -9.75 9.11 -13.73
N SER A 367 -8.90 9.04 -14.76
CA SER A 367 -8.62 7.80 -15.48
C SER A 367 -7.22 7.80 -16.08
N TYR A 368 -6.60 6.63 -16.13
CA TYR A 368 -5.35 6.37 -16.82
C TYR A 368 -5.44 5.01 -17.52
N CYS A 369 -5.08 4.98 -18.80
CA CYS A 369 -4.99 3.74 -19.58
C CYS A 369 -4.06 3.96 -20.78
N ASN A 370 -3.13 3.05 -21.01
CA ASN A 370 -2.24 3.06 -22.17
C ASN A 370 -1.57 4.42 -22.43
N GLY A 371 -1.00 5.04 -21.40
CA GLY A 371 -0.33 6.34 -21.51
C GLY A 371 -1.28 7.55 -21.59
N ASN A 372 -2.60 7.33 -21.68
CA ASN A 372 -3.60 8.40 -21.75
C ASN A 372 -4.22 8.66 -20.38
N ALA A 373 -4.22 9.91 -19.96
CA ALA A 373 -4.76 10.33 -18.67
C ALA A 373 -5.82 11.41 -18.82
N VAL A 374 -6.88 11.30 -18.02
CA VAL A 374 -7.76 12.42 -17.66
C VAL A 374 -7.40 12.83 -16.24
N ALA A 375 -6.80 13.98 -16.09
CA ALA A 375 -6.22 14.44 -14.83
C ALA A 375 -6.58 15.91 -14.56
N GLU A 376 -6.52 16.30 -13.28
CA GLU A 376 -6.61 17.71 -12.90
C GLU A 376 -5.43 18.49 -13.49
N PRO A 377 -5.68 19.71 -14.00
CA PRO A 377 -4.61 20.53 -14.55
C PRO A 377 -3.63 20.96 -13.45
N ARG A 378 -2.35 21.01 -13.77
CA ARG A 378 -1.32 21.53 -12.87
C ARG A 378 -1.57 23.02 -12.62
N LEU A 379 -1.81 23.40 -11.37
CA LEU A 379 -1.96 24.79 -10.96
C LEU A 379 -0.64 25.54 -11.13
N GLN A 380 -0.68 26.69 -11.81
CA GLN A 380 0.48 27.53 -12.03
C GLN A 380 0.81 28.34 -10.76
N LYS A 381 2.08 28.34 -10.38
CA LYS A 381 2.63 29.18 -9.29
C LYS A 381 3.66 30.14 -9.87
N PHE A 382 3.87 31.28 -9.23
CA PHE A 382 4.82 32.25 -9.71
C PHE A 382 6.11 32.19 -8.87
N ILE A 383 7.26 32.06 -9.53
CA ILE A 383 8.57 32.04 -8.86
C ILE A 383 8.84 33.33 -8.06
N THR A 384 8.23 34.44 -8.42
CA THR A 384 8.33 35.72 -7.71
C THR A 384 7.66 35.71 -6.33
N MET A 385 6.88 34.68 -6.02
CA MET A 385 6.27 34.50 -4.69
C MET A 385 7.13 33.67 -3.75
N THR A 386 8.33 33.27 -4.18
CA THR A 386 9.26 32.47 -3.37
C THR A 386 10.19 33.35 -2.54
N THR A 387 10.65 32.80 -1.43
CA THR A 387 11.73 33.37 -0.62
C THR A 387 13.06 32.81 -1.11
N VAL A 388 14.05 33.68 -1.30
CA VAL A 388 15.40 33.30 -1.75
C VAL A 388 16.42 33.62 -0.66
N ASN A 389 17.10 32.59 -0.19
CA ASN A 389 18.18 32.67 0.78
C ASN A 389 19.51 32.32 0.13
N GLY A 390 20.64 32.68 0.76
CA GLY A 390 21.98 32.31 0.29
C GLY A 390 22.58 33.23 -0.78
N VAL A 391 21.89 34.28 -1.21
CA VAL A 391 22.44 35.30 -2.11
C VAL A 391 22.92 36.51 -1.29
N PRO A 392 24.23 36.71 -1.08
CA PRO A 392 24.74 37.82 -0.30
C PRO A 392 24.61 39.15 -1.05
N LYS A 393 24.29 40.23 -0.32
CA LYS A 393 24.19 41.62 -0.88
C LYS A 393 25.51 42.14 -1.44
N LYS A 394 26.64 41.62 -0.96
CA LYS A 394 27.99 42.01 -1.39
C LYS A 394 28.93 40.80 -1.40
N LYS A 395 29.83 40.75 -2.36
CA LYS A 395 30.87 39.74 -2.45
C LYS A 395 32.16 40.39 -2.98
N VAL A 396 33.30 40.00 -2.45
CA VAL A 396 34.59 40.50 -2.91
C VAL A 396 34.87 40.05 -4.35
N TYR A 397 35.35 40.98 -5.18
CA TYR A 397 35.73 40.68 -6.54
C TYR A 397 36.95 39.77 -6.58
N THR A 398 36.88 38.68 -7.35
CA THR A 398 37.91 37.63 -7.43
C THR A 398 38.59 37.55 -8.80
N GLY A 399 38.16 38.34 -9.78
CA GLY A 399 38.58 38.21 -11.19
C GLY A 399 37.96 36.99 -11.93
N LYS A 400 37.22 36.18 -11.22
CA LYS A 400 36.54 34.97 -11.76
C LYS A 400 35.02 35.14 -11.68
N ASN A 401 34.30 34.26 -12.39
CA ASN A 401 32.85 34.19 -12.23
C ASN A 401 32.48 33.86 -10.78
N ILE A 402 31.59 34.62 -10.22
CA ILE A 402 31.06 34.42 -8.87
C ILE A 402 29.71 33.72 -9.00
N THR A 403 29.61 32.52 -8.45
CA THR A 403 28.38 31.71 -8.33
C THR A 403 28.17 31.31 -6.88
N PHE A 404 26.99 30.86 -6.54
CA PHE A 404 26.63 30.48 -5.17
C PHE A 404 26.04 29.06 -5.21
N ASN A 405 26.57 28.16 -4.39
CA ASN A 405 26.12 26.77 -4.30
C ASN A 405 25.08 26.54 -3.18
N ASN A 406 24.83 27.58 -2.36
CA ASN A 406 23.95 27.47 -1.18
C ASN A 406 22.72 28.39 -1.33
N ILE A 407 22.20 28.52 -2.57
CA ILE A 407 20.94 29.25 -2.77
C ILE A 407 19.81 28.31 -2.43
N GLU A 408 19.02 28.67 -1.44
CA GLU A 408 17.79 28.00 -1.05
C GLU A 408 16.59 28.83 -1.50
N ILE A 409 15.67 28.21 -2.20
CA ILE A 409 14.45 28.86 -2.67
C ILE A 409 13.27 28.10 -2.06
N THR A 410 12.46 28.82 -1.31
CA THR A 410 11.28 28.24 -0.65
C THR A 410 10.00 28.92 -1.11
N TYR A 411 8.95 28.14 -1.27
CA TYR A 411 7.59 28.63 -1.39
C TYR A 411 6.79 28.08 -0.22
N ARG A 412 6.38 28.97 0.69
CA ARG A 412 5.87 28.55 2.00
C ARG A 412 6.91 27.65 2.69
N ASP A 413 6.53 26.46 3.12
CA ASP A 413 7.40 25.52 3.84
C ASP A 413 8.10 24.49 2.93
N VAL A 414 7.95 24.63 1.61
CA VAL A 414 8.54 23.71 0.63
C VAL A 414 9.79 24.32 0.01
N THR A 415 10.92 23.62 0.12
CA THR A 415 12.16 23.95 -0.60
C THR A 415 12.03 23.48 -2.04
N LEU A 416 12.25 24.40 -2.99
CA LEU A 416 12.18 24.12 -4.42
C LEU A 416 13.47 23.44 -4.92
N ARG A 417 13.36 22.67 -5.97
CA ARG A 417 14.43 21.84 -6.54
C ARG A 417 15.00 22.50 -7.80
N GLU A 418 16.32 22.71 -7.83
CA GLU A 418 16.99 23.20 -9.03
C GLU A 418 16.94 22.16 -10.13
N GLY A 419 16.68 22.60 -11.35
CA GLY A 419 16.51 21.72 -12.53
C GLY A 419 15.08 21.17 -12.71
N ILE A 420 14.24 21.20 -11.67
CA ILE A 420 12.84 20.71 -11.70
C ILE A 420 11.84 21.86 -11.56
N ASP A 421 12.03 22.70 -10.55
CA ASP A 421 11.13 23.79 -10.20
C ASP A 421 11.67 25.14 -10.65
N TYR A 422 12.99 25.28 -10.76
CA TYR A 422 13.66 26.49 -11.21
C TYR A 422 15.05 26.19 -11.81
N THR A 423 15.60 27.20 -12.49
CA THR A 423 17.01 27.25 -12.89
C THR A 423 17.63 28.59 -12.46
N ILE A 424 18.95 28.59 -12.19
CA ILE A 424 19.69 29.79 -11.82
C ILE A 424 20.61 30.21 -12.96
N THR A 425 20.58 31.50 -13.27
CA THR A 425 21.52 32.14 -14.21
C THR A 425 22.08 33.40 -13.61
N TYR A 426 23.31 33.77 -14.05
CA TYR A 426 24.05 34.92 -13.53
C TYR A 426 24.32 35.91 -14.65
N LYS A 427 24.25 37.22 -14.32
CA LYS A 427 24.65 38.29 -15.25
C LYS A 427 25.60 39.25 -14.53
N ASN A 428 26.66 39.68 -15.24
CA ASN A 428 27.69 40.59 -14.75
C ASN A 428 28.46 40.11 -13.51
N ASN A 429 28.49 38.81 -13.25
CA ASN A 429 29.10 38.21 -12.07
C ASN A 429 30.65 38.07 -12.15
N LYS A 430 31.26 38.62 -13.18
CA LYS A 430 32.74 38.64 -13.43
C LYS A 430 33.33 40.06 -13.43
N LYS A 431 32.55 41.10 -13.09
CA LYS A 431 33.00 42.48 -13.16
C LYS A 431 32.68 43.20 -11.84
N ILE A 432 33.47 44.22 -11.49
CA ILE A 432 33.16 45.12 -10.40
C ILE A 432 31.89 45.89 -10.74
N GLY A 433 30.94 45.95 -9.82
CA GLY A 433 29.66 46.62 -9.98
C GLY A 433 28.49 45.75 -9.61
N LYS A 434 27.31 46.07 -10.12
CA LYS A 434 26.07 45.34 -9.85
C LYS A 434 25.99 44.05 -10.68
N ALA A 435 26.05 42.92 -10.01
CA ALA A 435 25.74 41.61 -10.58
C ALA A 435 24.26 41.23 -10.34
N THR A 436 23.76 40.30 -11.11
CA THR A 436 22.39 39.79 -10.97
C THR A 436 22.40 38.28 -10.91
N VAL A 437 21.74 37.73 -9.90
CA VAL A 437 21.30 36.33 -9.86
C VAL A 437 19.88 36.30 -10.41
N LYS A 438 19.62 35.46 -11.38
CA LYS A 438 18.32 35.34 -12.04
C LYS A 438 17.80 33.93 -11.83
N ILE A 439 16.67 33.82 -11.17
CA ILE A 439 15.96 32.57 -10.91
C ILE A 439 14.82 32.49 -11.92
N ASN A 440 14.85 31.47 -12.76
CA ASN A 440 13.81 31.25 -13.76
C ASN A 440 12.96 30.08 -13.30
N GLY A 441 11.67 30.29 -13.08
CA GLY A 441 10.73 29.23 -12.76
C GLY A 441 10.52 28.30 -13.94
N ILE A 442 10.47 27.00 -13.68
CA ILE A 442 10.13 25.91 -14.61
C ILE A 442 9.07 25.02 -14.00
N GLY A 443 8.58 24.05 -14.74
CA GLY A 443 7.51 23.19 -14.27
C GLY A 443 6.23 23.98 -13.98
N ILE A 444 5.75 23.86 -12.74
CA ILE A 444 4.57 24.62 -12.29
C ILE A 444 4.88 26.09 -11.91
N TYR A 445 6.16 26.42 -11.71
CA TYR A 445 6.57 27.77 -11.38
C TYR A 445 6.86 28.56 -12.64
N LYS A 446 6.23 29.70 -12.78
CA LYS A 446 6.46 30.61 -13.93
C LYS A 446 7.08 31.92 -13.49
N GLY A 447 7.67 32.60 -14.46
CA GLY A 447 8.26 33.92 -14.29
C GLY A 447 9.72 33.91 -13.90
N ILE A 448 10.23 35.09 -13.54
CA ILE A 448 11.64 35.35 -13.25
C ILE A 448 11.73 36.20 -12.01
N GLN A 449 12.51 35.78 -11.03
CA GLN A 449 12.91 36.54 -9.86
C GLN A 449 14.37 36.98 -10.02
N LYS A 450 14.71 38.22 -9.60
CA LYS A 450 16.04 38.82 -9.75
C LYS A 450 16.51 39.38 -8.41
#